data_55d9b947acac94ea1a9552aa3cdb31a2
#
_entry.id   55d9b947acac94ea1a9552aa3cdb31a2
#
_cell.length_a   1.000
_cell.length_b   1.000
_cell.length_c   1.000
_cell.angle_alpha   90.00
_cell.angle_beta   90.00
_cell.angle_gamma   90.00
#
_symmetry.space_group_name_H-M   'P 1'
#
loop_
_entity.id
_entity.type
_entity.pdbx_description
1 polymer ?
#
loop_
_entity_poly.entity_id
_entity_poly.type
_entity_poly.pdbx_seq_one_letter_code
_entity_poly.pdbx_strand_id
1 'polypeptide(L)'
;MHDRRLVDAGVIHGLVVVKDEHIKRYPWLARSLMDAFVTAKKPYLEELKRGHGDSPEDKRYRSFSSLMSDPLPYGMAANRPSIEALVTYSLQQKLIPSRPQLDQVFGEIDP
;
A
#
# COMPACT_ATOMS: atom_id res chain seq x y z
N MET A 1 17.63 -15.51 -2.29
CA MET A 1 17.16 -15.98 -0.98
C MET A 1 15.76 -15.43 -0.71
N HIS A 2 14.86 -16.28 -0.30
CA HIS A 2 13.48 -15.93 -0.06
C HIS A 2 13.33 -15.31 1.33
N ASP A 3 12.91 -14.06 1.44
CA ASP A 3 12.65 -13.43 2.74
C ASP A 3 11.16 -13.56 3.08
N ARG A 4 10.87 -14.38 4.06
CA ARG A 4 9.51 -14.64 4.51
C ARG A 4 8.81 -13.37 4.99
N ARG A 5 9.55 -12.43 5.57
CA ARG A 5 8.95 -11.16 6.04
C ARG A 5 8.40 -10.33 4.89
N LEU A 6 9.03 -10.35 3.73
CA LEU A 6 8.51 -9.68 2.54
C LEU A 6 7.25 -10.36 2.02
N VAL A 7 7.19 -11.69 2.05
CA VAL A 7 6.00 -12.44 1.63
C VAL A 7 4.84 -12.15 2.58
N ASP A 8 5.07 -12.22 3.87
CA ASP A 8 4.06 -11.99 4.88
C ASP A 8 3.60 -10.53 4.90
N ALA A 9 4.51 -9.61 4.57
CA ALA A 9 4.23 -8.18 4.55
C ALA A 9 3.51 -7.70 3.27
N GLY A 10 3.54 -8.51 2.20
CA GLY A 10 3.00 -8.10 0.91
C GLY A 10 3.98 -7.23 0.14
N VAL A 11 3.53 -6.68 -0.99
CA VAL A 11 4.35 -5.88 -1.89
C VAL A 11 3.70 -4.53 -2.14
N ILE A 12 4.42 -3.45 -1.86
CA ILE A 12 3.99 -2.09 -2.14
C ILE A 12 4.63 -1.63 -3.45
N HIS A 13 3.81 -1.18 -4.41
CA HIS A 13 4.28 -0.66 -5.68
C HIS A 13 4.41 0.85 -5.71
N GLY A 14 3.56 1.55 -5.01
CA GLY A 14 3.55 2.99 -5.05
C GLY A 14 2.80 3.60 -3.88
N LEU A 15 2.92 4.89 -3.78
CA LEU A 15 2.31 5.68 -2.72
C LEU A 15 1.64 6.91 -3.33
N VAL A 16 0.58 7.37 -2.69
CA VAL A 16 -0.01 8.65 -3.03
C VAL A 16 0.58 9.70 -2.09
N VAL A 17 1.12 10.76 -2.66
CA VAL A 17 1.68 11.87 -1.89
C VAL A 17 0.85 13.13 -2.14
N VAL A 18 0.68 13.92 -1.10
CA VAL A 18 -0.06 15.18 -1.15
C VAL A 18 0.79 16.25 -0.48
N LYS A 19 0.84 17.43 -1.08
CA LYS A 19 1.58 18.54 -0.49
C LYS A 19 0.99 18.95 0.84
N ASP A 20 1.85 19.25 1.81
CA ASP A 20 1.44 19.65 3.16
C ASP A 20 0.50 20.85 3.15
N GLU A 21 0.72 21.80 2.27
CA GLU A 21 -0.15 23.00 2.14
C GLU A 21 -1.59 22.62 1.82
N HIS A 22 -1.81 21.60 1.02
CA HIS A 22 -3.16 21.12 0.68
C HIS A 22 -3.81 20.38 1.85
N ILE A 23 -3.05 19.59 2.59
CA ILE A 23 -3.55 18.89 3.78
C ILE A 23 -3.93 19.89 4.86
N LYS A 24 -3.12 20.93 5.07
CA LYS A 24 -3.42 21.98 6.05
C LYS A 24 -4.66 22.79 5.68
N ARG A 25 -4.80 23.11 4.38
CA ARG A 25 -5.94 23.89 3.88
C ARG A 25 -7.22 23.08 3.83
N TYR A 26 -7.12 21.79 3.53
CA TYR A 26 -8.24 20.86 3.37
C TYR A 26 -8.04 19.63 4.26
N PRO A 27 -8.33 19.71 5.58
CA PRO A 27 -8.07 18.60 6.50
C PRO A 27 -8.82 17.30 6.15
N TRP A 28 -9.91 17.39 5.39
CA TRP A 28 -10.71 16.27 4.93
C TRP A 28 -10.13 15.56 3.71
N LEU A 29 -9.10 16.14 3.06
CA LEU A 29 -8.64 15.68 1.74
C LEU A 29 -8.12 14.26 1.76
N ALA A 30 -7.30 13.90 2.73
CA ALA A 30 -6.74 12.56 2.82
C ALA A 30 -7.82 11.50 2.98
N ARG A 31 -8.83 11.76 3.80
CA ARG A 31 -9.97 10.84 3.98
C ARG A 31 -10.77 10.70 2.69
N SER A 32 -11.04 11.80 2.01
CA SER A 32 -11.78 11.78 0.74
C SER A 32 -11.03 11.00 -0.34
N LEU A 33 -9.72 11.16 -0.43
CA LEU A 33 -8.89 10.40 -1.38
C LEU A 33 -8.94 8.90 -1.07
N MET A 34 -8.79 8.52 0.20
CA MET A 34 -8.88 7.12 0.60
C MET A 34 -10.23 6.52 0.22
N ASP A 35 -11.31 7.23 0.51
CA ASP A 35 -12.67 6.75 0.20
C ASP A 35 -12.87 6.59 -1.31
N ALA A 36 -12.34 7.51 -2.11
CA ALA A 36 -12.40 7.42 -3.56
C ALA A 36 -11.66 6.20 -4.10
N PHE A 37 -10.43 5.96 -3.62
CA PHE A 37 -9.65 4.80 -4.02
C PHE A 37 -10.29 3.49 -3.60
N VAL A 38 -10.82 3.42 -2.38
CA VAL A 38 -11.53 2.22 -1.90
C VAL A 38 -12.77 1.94 -2.75
N THR A 39 -13.53 2.98 -3.06
CA THR A 39 -14.74 2.86 -3.92
C THR A 39 -14.38 2.35 -5.32
N ALA A 40 -13.28 2.84 -5.89
CA ALA A 40 -12.82 2.40 -7.20
C ALA A 40 -12.28 0.96 -7.18
N LYS A 41 -11.65 0.57 -6.09
CA LYS A 41 -11.05 -0.76 -5.95
C LYS A 41 -12.07 -1.90 -5.89
N LYS A 42 -13.18 -1.69 -5.20
CA LYS A 42 -14.17 -2.75 -4.95
C LYS A 42 -14.66 -3.44 -6.22
N PRO A 43 -15.20 -2.73 -7.23
CA PRO A 43 -15.65 -3.40 -8.45
C PRO A 43 -14.51 -4.08 -9.21
N TYR A 44 -13.32 -3.52 -9.18
CA TYR A 44 -12.15 -4.13 -9.81
C TYR A 44 -11.83 -5.50 -9.19
N LEU A 45 -11.80 -5.61 -7.86
CA LEU A 45 -11.53 -6.88 -7.19
C LEU A 45 -12.63 -7.91 -7.44
N GLU A 46 -13.88 -7.48 -7.53
CA GLU A 46 -14.99 -8.37 -7.87
C GLU A 46 -14.84 -8.94 -9.27
N GLU A 47 -14.47 -8.12 -10.24
CA GLU A 47 -14.21 -8.58 -11.61
C GLU A 47 -13.03 -9.56 -11.67
N LEU A 48 -11.96 -9.32 -10.91
CA LEU A 48 -10.85 -10.26 -10.81
C LEU A 48 -11.30 -11.63 -10.28
N LYS A 49 -12.14 -11.65 -9.25
CA LYS A 49 -12.67 -12.89 -8.68
C LYS A 49 -13.53 -13.67 -9.66
N ARG A 50 -14.19 -12.97 -10.57
CA ARG A 50 -15.02 -13.59 -11.62
C ARG A 50 -14.18 -14.10 -12.80
N GLY A 51 -12.86 -13.91 -12.77
CA GLY A 51 -11.96 -14.31 -13.84
C GLY A 51 -11.87 -13.32 -14.99
N HIS A 52 -12.39 -12.11 -14.81
CA HIS A 52 -12.29 -11.05 -15.82
C HIS A 52 -10.95 -10.32 -15.72
N GLY A 53 -10.50 -9.78 -16.84
CA GLY A 53 -9.23 -9.07 -16.92
C GLY A 53 -8.08 -9.96 -17.35
N ASP A 54 -7.40 -9.55 -18.44
CA ASP A 54 -6.36 -10.32 -19.09
C ASP A 54 -5.02 -9.59 -19.16
N SER A 55 -4.91 -8.39 -18.58
CA SER A 55 -3.64 -7.67 -18.57
C SER A 55 -2.62 -8.41 -17.68
N PRO A 56 -1.30 -8.18 -17.90
CA PRO A 56 -0.29 -8.74 -17.01
C PRO A 56 -0.50 -8.36 -15.55
N GLU A 57 -0.97 -7.15 -15.27
CA GLU A 57 -1.29 -6.68 -13.94
C GLU A 57 -2.47 -7.44 -13.34
N ASP A 58 -3.52 -7.66 -14.12
CA ASP A 58 -4.69 -8.42 -13.67
C ASP A 58 -4.30 -9.85 -13.27
N LYS A 59 -3.48 -10.49 -14.10
CA LYS A 59 -2.99 -11.85 -13.82
C LYS A 59 -2.13 -11.90 -12.56
N ARG A 60 -1.29 -10.88 -12.36
CA ARG A 60 -0.45 -10.77 -11.17
C ARG A 60 -1.28 -10.59 -9.90
N TYR A 61 -2.25 -9.69 -9.90
CA TYR A 61 -3.13 -9.49 -8.75
C TYR A 61 -3.97 -10.72 -8.45
N ARG A 62 -4.42 -11.42 -9.48
CA ARG A 62 -5.15 -12.68 -9.30
C ARG A 62 -4.25 -13.75 -8.67
N SER A 63 -2.99 -13.84 -9.07
CA SER A 63 -2.00 -14.70 -8.45
C SER A 63 -1.81 -14.36 -6.97
N PHE A 64 -1.70 -13.08 -6.64
CA PHE A 64 -1.54 -12.63 -5.25
C PHE A 64 -2.76 -12.96 -4.39
N SER A 65 -3.94 -13.02 -4.97
CA SER A 65 -5.17 -13.39 -4.25
C SER A 65 -5.11 -14.80 -3.65
N SER A 66 -4.26 -15.67 -4.18
CA SER A 66 -4.05 -16.99 -3.61
C SER A 66 -3.13 -16.99 -2.38
N LEU A 67 -2.36 -15.91 -2.19
CA LEU A 67 -1.40 -15.75 -1.09
C LEU A 67 -1.90 -14.81 -0.01
N MET A 68 -2.79 -13.89 -0.34
CA MET A 68 -3.33 -12.89 0.56
C MET A 68 -4.78 -12.59 0.22
N SER A 69 -5.58 -12.23 1.22
CA SER A 69 -7.01 -11.98 1.05
C SER A 69 -7.29 -10.74 0.18
N ASP A 70 -6.40 -9.75 0.19
CA ASP A 70 -6.52 -8.52 -0.59
C ASP A 70 -5.23 -8.30 -1.37
N PRO A 71 -5.24 -8.41 -2.73
CA PRO A 71 -4.05 -8.21 -3.54
C PRO A 71 -3.63 -6.74 -3.67
N LEU A 72 -4.49 -5.81 -3.25
CA LEU A 72 -4.25 -4.37 -3.30
C LEU A 72 -4.56 -3.74 -1.94
N PRO A 73 -3.78 -4.06 -0.89
CA PRO A 73 -4.08 -3.55 0.44
C PRO A 73 -3.85 -2.04 0.51
N TYR A 74 -4.85 -1.32 0.99
CA TYR A 74 -4.78 0.12 1.21
C TYR A 74 -4.69 0.41 2.71
N GLY A 75 -4.08 1.55 3.03
CA GLY A 75 -4.00 2.05 4.38
C GLY A 75 -2.72 1.66 5.10
N MET A 76 -2.47 2.34 6.22
CA MET A 76 -1.24 2.18 6.98
C MET A 76 -1.20 0.85 7.72
N ALA A 77 -2.31 0.44 8.32
CA ALA A 77 -2.36 -0.80 9.10
C ALA A 77 -2.00 -2.02 8.26
N ALA A 78 -2.60 -2.15 7.06
CA ALA A 78 -2.34 -3.27 6.17
C ALA A 78 -0.92 -3.27 5.59
N ASN A 79 -0.31 -2.10 5.43
CA ASN A 79 0.99 -1.96 4.77
C ASN A 79 2.15 -1.69 5.71
N ARG A 80 1.90 -1.52 7.01
CA ARG A 80 2.96 -1.24 7.98
C ARG A 80 4.10 -2.27 7.96
N PRO A 81 3.85 -3.58 7.92
CA PRO A 81 4.94 -4.55 7.87
C PRO A 81 5.84 -4.37 6.65
N SER A 82 5.27 -4.08 5.48
CA SER A 82 6.04 -3.83 4.26
C SER A 82 6.87 -2.55 4.37
N ILE A 83 6.29 -1.50 4.90
CA ILE A 83 6.98 -0.21 5.09
C ILE A 83 8.13 -0.36 6.08
N GLU A 84 7.90 -1.07 7.18
CA GLU A 84 8.96 -1.30 8.18
C GLU A 84 10.08 -2.17 7.64
N ALA A 85 9.76 -3.16 6.82
CA ALA A 85 10.78 -3.96 6.14
C ALA A 85 11.63 -3.09 5.20
N LEU A 86 11.00 -2.22 4.42
CA LEU A 86 11.69 -1.28 3.54
C LEU A 86 12.63 -0.36 4.32
N VAL A 87 12.16 0.18 5.44
CA VAL A 87 12.99 1.04 6.31
C VAL A 87 14.19 0.26 6.86
N THR A 88 13.96 -0.96 7.33
CA THR A 88 15.03 -1.82 7.85
C THR A 88 16.11 -2.08 6.78
N TYR A 89 15.68 -2.46 5.57
CA TYR A 89 16.64 -2.70 4.49
C TYR A 89 17.34 -1.44 4.05
N SER A 90 16.66 -0.30 4.03
CA SER A 90 17.27 0.98 3.70
C SER A 90 18.37 1.37 4.72
N LEU A 91 18.13 1.10 6.00
CA LEU A 91 19.14 1.30 7.03
C LEU A 91 20.33 0.37 6.85
N GLN A 92 20.07 -0.91 6.61
CA GLN A 92 21.13 -1.91 6.42
C GLN A 92 22.01 -1.58 5.21
N GLN A 93 21.42 -1.04 4.16
CA GLN A 93 22.14 -0.65 2.94
C GLN A 93 22.69 0.77 3.00
N LYS A 94 22.53 1.45 4.13
CA LYS A 94 23.03 2.82 4.35
C LYS A 94 22.42 3.85 3.38
N LEU A 95 21.19 3.62 2.91
CA LEU A 95 20.45 4.55 2.07
C LEU A 95 19.85 5.69 2.88
N ILE A 96 19.57 5.46 4.15
CA ILE A 96 19.07 6.46 5.08
C ILE A 96 19.95 6.43 6.35
N PRO A 97 20.16 7.59 7.01
CA PRO A 97 21.04 7.68 8.17
C PRO A 97 20.42 7.17 9.46
N SER A 98 19.10 7.20 9.57
CA SER A 98 18.39 6.81 10.80
C SER A 98 16.98 6.36 10.44
N ARG A 99 16.33 5.69 11.40
CA ARG A 99 14.96 5.21 11.24
C ARG A 99 13.99 6.39 11.36
N PRO A 100 13.18 6.68 10.32
CA PRO A 100 12.18 7.75 10.42
C PRO A 100 11.03 7.37 11.33
N GLN A 101 10.35 8.39 11.88
CA GLN A 101 9.09 8.22 12.57
C GLN A 101 7.98 8.08 11.51
N LEU A 102 7.37 6.90 11.40
CA LEU A 102 6.42 6.63 10.32
C LEU A 102 5.16 7.49 10.42
N ASP A 103 4.72 7.84 11.62
CA ASP A 103 3.57 8.71 11.83
C ASP A 103 3.82 10.17 11.39
N GLN A 104 5.08 10.57 11.24
CA GLN A 104 5.44 11.87 10.70
C GLN A 104 5.54 11.87 9.17
N VAL A 105 5.77 10.71 8.57
CA VAL A 105 5.90 10.55 7.12
C VAL A 105 4.55 10.22 6.48
N PHE A 106 3.78 9.38 7.11
CA PHE A 106 2.49 8.90 6.60
C PHE A 106 1.33 9.40 7.44
N GLY A 107 0.25 9.80 6.80
CA GLY A 107 -1.02 9.95 7.48
C GLY A 107 -1.56 8.57 7.85
N GLU A 108 -1.97 8.38 9.11
CA GLU A 108 -2.54 7.11 9.54
C GLU A 108 -4.03 7.05 9.16
N ILE A 109 -4.28 6.84 7.87
CA ILE A 109 -5.62 6.74 7.34
C ILE A 109 -5.81 5.34 6.80
N ASP A 110 -6.83 4.66 7.33
CA ASP A 110 -7.23 3.32 6.89
C ASP A 110 -8.59 3.37 6.20
N PRO A 111 -8.86 2.40 5.30
CA PRO A 111 -10.16 2.32 4.63
C PRO A 111 -11.33 2.15 5.59
#